data_e43fe36f50be37ae3c4cf05b474d98ef
#
_entry.id   e43fe36f50be37ae3c4cf05b474d98ef
#
_cell.length_a   1.000
_cell.length_b   1.000
_cell.length_c   1.000
_cell.angle_alpha   90.00
_cell.angle_beta   90.00
_cell.angle_gamma   90.00
#
_symmetry.space_group_name_H-M   'P 1'
#
loop_
_entity.id
_entity.type
_entity.pdbx_description
1 polymer ?
#
loop_
_entity_poly.entity_id
_entity_poly.type
_entity_poly.pdbx_seq_one_letter_code
_entity_poly.pdbx_strand_id
1 'polypeptide(L)'
;MRSRERVLSAVRLEEPDRTPADYKGEPEVDEMLARRLGASSRDEILDRLEIDVRRIEPRYVGPPAKRLDGGVFEDYWGIRSKRLEASHGTYDQHVETAVFRATTVEELARHSWPTPDFFDHSVMRAQCERYPEHAILYEGSDLFTRPCILRGMENLLLDMVERPELAHFIFEKFTAFYCEDLTRALEATRRGFQLYCEWSDFGTQQGLLISVPMWREFCAPYLKRLIDVCHSGGVKFMLHSCGAIRQLVPDFIAIGVDILDPIQVAARGMDPAGLQREFGDKLCFHGGVDTQTTLPFGTPEEVRGAVRDRVATLGARGGYILAPGHNIQPDTPVENILAMYEVELRSRGS
;
A
#
# COMPACT_ATOMS: atom_id res chain seq x y z
N MET A 1 -6.04 25.25 -3.30
CA MET A 1 -4.88 24.59 -2.62
C MET A 1 -3.96 23.94 -3.64
N ARG A 2 -2.64 23.82 -3.35
CA ARG A 2 -1.74 22.93 -4.11
C ARG A 2 -2.04 21.48 -3.75
N SER A 3 -1.71 20.54 -4.63
CA SER A 3 -1.95 19.11 -4.42
C SER A 3 -1.42 18.59 -3.08
N ARG A 4 -0.17 18.97 -2.71
CA ARG A 4 0.42 18.64 -1.39
C ARG A 4 -0.42 19.14 -0.22
N GLU A 5 -0.84 20.39 -0.26
CA GLU A 5 -1.64 20.99 0.81
C GLU A 5 -2.99 20.31 0.94
N ARG A 6 -3.61 19.97 -0.19
CA ARG A 6 -4.89 19.27 -0.28
C ARG A 6 -4.83 17.89 0.37
N VAL A 7 -3.82 17.09 0.01
CA VAL A 7 -3.62 15.77 0.61
C VAL A 7 -3.35 15.87 2.11
N LEU A 8 -2.46 16.78 2.53
CA LEU A 8 -2.13 16.96 3.95
C LEU A 8 -3.33 17.50 4.75
N SER A 9 -4.19 18.33 4.16
CA SER A 9 -5.44 18.76 4.79
C SER A 9 -6.35 17.56 5.06
N ALA A 10 -6.57 16.71 4.03
CA ALA A 10 -7.34 15.49 4.20
C ALA A 10 -6.75 14.57 5.30
N VAL A 11 -5.42 14.38 5.31
CA VAL A 11 -4.75 13.53 6.33
C VAL A 11 -4.87 14.13 7.75
N ARG A 12 -4.98 15.45 7.88
CA ARG A 12 -5.27 16.12 9.17
C ARG A 12 -6.76 16.14 9.52
N LEU A 13 -7.60 15.45 8.74
CA LEU A 13 -9.06 15.41 8.90
C LEU A 13 -9.70 16.80 8.77
N GLU A 14 -9.07 17.68 7.98
CA GLU A 14 -9.55 19.01 7.63
C GLU A 14 -10.17 18.96 6.23
N GLU A 15 -11.19 19.78 5.97
CA GLU A 15 -11.85 19.84 4.66
C GLU A 15 -10.95 20.56 3.62
N PRO A 16 -10.51 19.88 2.55
CA PRO A 16 -9.75 20.51 1.46
C PRO A 16 -10.69 21.25 0.47
N ASP A 17 -10.12 22.02 -0.46
CA ASP A 17 -10.86 22.69 -1.52
C ASP A 17 -11.59 21.73 -2.47
N ARG A 18 -11.10 20.51 -2.62
CA ARG A 18 -11.73 19.33 -3.21
C ARG A 18 -11.17 18.07 -2.59
N THR A 19 -11.84 16.95 -2.72
CA THR A 19 -11.27 15.65 -2.33
C THR A 19 -9.98 15.39 -3.13
N PRO A 20 -8.85 15.12 -2.48
CA PRO A 20 -7.63 14.70 -3.19
C PRO A 20 -7.80 13.35 -3.84
N ALA A 21 -7.06 13.13 -4.94
CA ALA A 21 -7.08 11.89 -5.70
C ALA A 21 -5.71 11.23 -5.77
N ASP A 22 -5.69 9.90 -5.70
CA ASP A 22 -4.53 9.06 -5.97
C ASP A 22 -4.86 8.02 -7.05
N TYR A 23 -3.84 7.53 -7.74
CA TYR A 23 -3.96 6.56 -8.83
C TYR A 23 -3.04 5.36 -8.59
N LYS A 24 -3.62 4.17 -8.71
CA LYS A 24 -2.90 2.89 -8.71
C LYS A 24 -3.39 2.06 -9.89
N GLY A 25 -2.52 1.78 -10.85
CA GLY A 25 -2.81 0.93 -12.01
C GLY A 25 -1.63 0.05 -12.36
N GLU A 26 -1.91 -1.12 -12.93
CA GLU A 26 -0.88 -1.98 -13.50
C GLU A 26 -0.23 -1.33 -14.72
N PRO A 27 1.01 -1.70 -15.10
CA PRO A 27 1.71 -1.11 -16.24
C PRO A 27 0.92 -1.14 -17.54
N GLU A 28 0.15 -2.20 -17.80
CA GLU A 28 -0.70 -2.35 -18.97
C GLU A 28 -1.83 -1.31 -18.98
N VAL A 29 -2.34 -0.95 -17.80
CA VAL A 29 -3.35 0.11 -17.66
C VAL A 29 -2.75 1.48 -17.98
N ASP A 30 -1.52 1.74 -17.54
CA ASP A 30 -0.78 2.96 -17.90
C ASP A 30 -0.60 3.06 -19.42
N GLU A 31 -0.29 1.96 -20.11
CA GLU A 31 -0.21 1.94 -21.58
C GLU A 31 -1.56 2.22 -22.26
N MET A 32 -2.66 1.66 -21.72
CA MET A 32 -4.01 1.93 -22.23
C MET A 32 -4.39 3.39 -22.06
N LEU A 33 -4.14 3.97 -20.91
CA LEU A 33 -4.37 5.39 -20.61
C LEU A 33 -3.48 6.31 -21.47
N ALA A 34 -2.20 5.96 -21.65
CA ALA A 34 -1.27 6.72 -22.48
C ALA A 34 -1.80 6.84 -23.93
N ARG A 35 -2.22 5.71 -24.50
CA ARG A 35 -2.83 5.68 -25.85
C ARG A 35 -4.11 6.50 -25.92
N ARG A 36 -5.01 6.37 -24.96
CA ARG A 36 -6.31 7.03 -24.94
C ARG A 36 -6.21 8.54 -24.73
N LEU A 37 -5.27 8.96 -23.86
CA LEU A 37 -5.04 10.35 -23.53
C LEU A 37 -4.04 11.03 -24.46
N GLY A 38 -3.28 10.30 -25.27
CA GLY A 38 -2.14 10.83 -26.03
C GLY A 38 -1.01 11.33 -25.13
N ALA A 39 -0.79 10.63 -24.01
CA ALA A 39 0.27 10.96 -23.04
C ALA A 39 1.55 10.22 -23.42
N SER A 40 2.71 10.87 -23.24
CA SER A 40 4.04 10.33 -23.54
C SER A 40 4.75 9.75 -22.32
N SER A 41 4.21 9.97 -21.13
CA SER A 41 4.78 9.51 -19.85
C SER A 41 3.69 9.25 -18.80
N ARG A 42 4.04 8.49 -17.77
CA ARG A 42 3.18 8.29 -16.59
C ARG A 42 2.83 9.63 -15.92
N ASP A 43 3.78 10.57 -15.82
CA ASP A 43 3.52 11.89 -15.25
C ASP A 43 2.44 12.65 -16.02
N GLU A 44 2.46 12.61 -17.36
CA GLU A 44 1.40 13.24 -18.16
C GLU A 44 0.03 12.57 -17.95
N ILE A 45 -0.01 11.25 -17.72
CA ILE A 45 -1.26 10.55 -17.36
C ILE A 45 -1.78 11.11 -16.04
N LEU A 46 -0.92 11.15 -15.02
CA LEU A 46 -1.29 11.62 -13.68
C LEU A 46 -1.72 13.09 -13.68
N ASP A 47 -1.06 13.93 -14.48
CA ASP A 47 -1.42 15.34 -14.63
C ASP A 47 -2.80 15.50 -15.31
N ARG A 48 -3.09 14.73 -16.35
CA ARG A 48 -4.38 14.75 -17.05
C ARG A 48 -5.54 14.19 -16.23
N LEU A 49 -5.24 13.26 -15.30
CA LEU A 49 -6.21 12.73 -14.33
C LEU A 49 -6.30 13.60 -13.06
N GLU A 50 -5.56 14.71 -12.99
CA GLU A 50 -5.50 15.63 -11.84
C GLU A 50 -5.12 14.92 -10.52
N ILE A 51 -4.21 13.95 -10.58
CA ILE A 51 -3.76 13.19 -9.43
C ILE A 51 -2.86 14.02 -8.52
N ASP A 52 -3.16 14.01 -7.22
CA ASP A 52 -2.49 14.84 -6.21
C ASP A 52 -1.23 14.18 -5.63
N VAL A 53 -1.06 12.88 -5.81
CA VAL A 53 0.04 12.09 -5.23
C VAL A 53 1.07 11.72 -6.29
N ARG A 54 2.35 11.77 -5.94
CA ARG A 54 3.48 11.26 -6.75
C ARG A 54 4.30 10.29 -5.92
N ARG A 55 4.88 9.30 -6.56
CA ARG A 55 5.67 8.25 -5.92
C ARG A 55 7.14 8.45 -6.17
N ILE A 56 7.95 8.09 -5.16
CA ILE A 56 9.41 8.06 -5.23
C ILE A 56 9.91 6.72 -4.74
N GLU A 57 11.08 6.32 -5.22
CA GLU A 57 11.71 5.07 -4.84
C GLU A 57 13.25 5.18 -4.89
N PRO A 58 13.97 4.45 -4.03
CA PRO A 58 15.42 4.33 -4.16
C PRO A 58 15.77 3.46 -5.36
N ARG A 59 16.99 3.62 -5.88
CA ARG A 59 17.49 2.78 -6.96
C ARG A 59 18.07 1.49 -6.38
N TYR A 60 17.58 0.35 -6.84
CA TYR A 60 18.17 -0.93 -6.48
C TYR A 60 19.59 -1.08 -7.07
N VAL A 61 20.59 -1.38 -6.22
CA VAL A 61 22.00 -1.56 -6.56
C VAL A 61 22.56 -2.87 -5.98
N GLY A 62 21.70 -3.68 -5.39
CA GLY A 62 22.05 -4.95 -4.79
C GLY A 62 22.32 -6.06 -5.82
N PRO A 63 22.51 -7.31 -5.36
CA PRO A 63 22.71 -8.46 -6.22
C PRO A 63 21.51 -8.68 -7.15
N PRO A 64 21.72 -9.05 -8.43
CA PRO A 64 20.61 -9.35 -9.33
C PRO A 64 19.83 -10.57 -8.81
N ALA A 65 18.54 -10.64 -9.14
CA ALA A 65 17.73 -11.82 -8.86
C ALA A 65 18.39 -13.08 -9.44
N LYS A 66 18.47 -14.12 -8.63
CA LYS A 66 19.08 -15.39 -9.06
C LYS A 66 18.09 -16.17 -9.92
N ARG A 67 18.57 -16.74 -11.00
CA ARG A 67 17.81 -17.72 -11.79
C ARG A 67 18.15 -19.11 -11.32
N LEU A 68 17.14 -19.86 -10.92
CA LEU A 68 17.25 -21.25 -10.49
C LEU A 68 16.64 -22.18 -11.56
N ASP A 69 16.84 -23.48 -11.40
CA ASP A 69 16.27 -24.47 -12.31
C ASP A 69 14.73 -24.41 -12.36
N GLY A 70 14.16 -24.83 -13.49
CA GLY A 70 12.71 -24.86 -13.67
C GLY A 70 12.05 -23.49 -13.88
N GLY A 71 12.83 -22.43 -14.19
CA GLY A 71 12.30 -21.08 -14.42
C GLY A 71 11.93 -20.33 -13.14
N VAL A 72 12.51 -20.73 -12.02
CA VAL A 72 12.34 -20.08 -10.72
C VAL A 72 13.32 -18.90 -10.59
N PHE A 73 12.84 -17.79 -10.01
CA PHE A 73 13.67 -16.63 -9.65
C PHE A 73 13.70 -16.50 -8.14
N GLU A 74 14.87 -16.14 -7.59
CA GLU A 74 15.04 -15.81 -6.16
C GLU A 74 15.42 -14.35 -6.05
N ASP A 75 14.60 -13.56 -5.31
CA ASP A 75 14.85 -12.14 -5.06
C ASP A 75 15.90 -11.93 -3.95
N TYR A 76 16.16 -10.67 -3.61
CA TYR A 76 17.15 -10.31 -2.59
C TYR A 76 16.72 -10.68 -1.15
N TRP A 77 15.42 -10.99 -0.90
CA TRP A 77 14.95 -11.60 0.34
C TRP A 77 15.12 -13.11 0.38
N GLY A 78 15.48 -13.74 -0.76
CA GLY A 78 15.47 -15.18 -0.93
C GLY A 78 14.06 -15.74 -1.18
N ILE A 79 13.11 -14.88 -1.48
CA ILE A 79 11.77 -15.28 -1.93
C ILE A 79 11.90 -15.86 -3.33
N ARG A 80 11.32 -17.04 -3.53
CA ARG A 80 11.34 -17.75 -4.80
C ARG A 80 9.98 -17.70 -5.45
N SER A 81 9.99 -17.34 -6.74
CA SER A 81 8.78 -17.30 -7.55
C SER A 81 9.01 -17.87 -8.94
N LYS A 82 7.95 -18.38 -9.53
CA LYS A 82 7.89 -18.81 -10.91
C LYS A 82 6.81 -18.01 -11.62
N ARG A 83 7.18 -17.36 -12.72
CA ARG A 83 6.22 -16.62 -13.53
C ARG A 83 5.34 -17.59 -14.33
N LEU A 84 4.05 -17.47 -14.18
CA LEU A 84 3.06 -18.25 -14.90
C LEU A 84 2.22 -17.33 -15.79
N GLU A 85 1.89 -17.82 -16.98
CA GLU A 85 0.97 -17.14 -17.89
C GLU A 85 -0.48 -17.55 -17.56
N ALA A 86 -1.37 -16.58 -17.54
CA ALA A 86 -2.81 -16.76 -17.39
C ALA A 86 -3.55 -16.05 -18.53
N SER A 87 -4.85 -16.32 -18.69
CA SER A 87 -5.69 -15.74 -19.75
C SER A 87 -5.75 -14.21 -19.76
N HIS A 88 -5.48 -13.56 -18.64
CA HIS A 88 -5.57 -12.10 -18.46
C HIS A 88 -4.27 -11.45 -17.97
N GLY A 89 -3.13 -12.10 -18.16
CA GLY A 89 -1.82 -11.58 -17.77
C GLY A 89 -0.89 -12.63 -17.18
N THR A 90 0.20 -12.19 -16.57
CA THR A 90 1.17 -13.06 -15.89
C THR A 90 1.08 -12.85 -14.38
N TYR A 91 1.29 -13.91 -13.59
CA TYR A 91 1.40 -13.82 -12.14
C TYR A 91 2.58 -14.63 -11.62
N ASP A 92 3.10 -14.24 -10.47
CA ASP A 92 4.22 -14.91 -9.82
C ASP A 92 3.67 -15.92 -8.78
N GLN A 93 3.91 -17.22 -9.06
CA GLN A 93 3.63 -18.28 -8.10
C GLN A 93 4.82 -18.43 -7.16
N HIS A 94 4.60 -18.23 -5.86
CA HIS A 94 5.63 -18.47 -4.85
C HIS A 94 5.86 -19.97 -4.63
N VAL A 95 7.14 -20.32 -4.45
CA VAL A 95 7.59 -21.70 -4.21
C VAL A 95 8.44 -21.77 -2.93
N GLU A 96 8.77 -22.99 -2.47
CA GLU A 96 9.57 -23.19 -1.26
C GLU A 96 10.89 -22.40 -1.31
N THR A 97 11.14 -21.63 -0.25
CA THR A 97 12.36 -20.83 -0.05
C THR A 97 13.42 -21.60 0.75
N ALA A 98 14.60 -21.03 0.92
CA ALA A 98 15.66 -21.62 1.72
C ALA A 98 15.31 -21.75 3.21
N VAL A 99 14.41 -20.88 3.73
CA VAL A 99 14.00 -20.88 5.15
C VAL A 99 12.69 -21.62 5.39
N PHE A 100 12.06 -22.16 4.36
CA PHE A 100 10.76 -22.82 4.44
C PHE A 100 10.75 -23.98 5.47
N ARG A 101 11.85 -24.74 5.57
CA ARG A 101 11.99 -25.92 6.45
C ARG A 101 12.78 -25.66 7.73
N ALA A 102 13.16 -24.42 8.00
CA ALA A 102 13.90 -24.09 9.23
C ALA A 102 13.09 -24.43 10.47
N THR A 103 13.74 -25.01 11.49
CA THR A 103 13.10 -25.44 12.74
C THR A 103 13.70 -24.74 13.96
N THR A 104 14.80 -24.00 13.78
CA THR A 104 15.47 -23.23 14.83
C THR A 104 15.83 -21.81 14.38
N VAL A 105 16.05 -20.93 15.36
CA VAL A 105 16.52 -19.56 15.11
C VAL A 105 17.91 -19.58 14.47
N GLU A 106 18.78 -20.51 14.84
CA GLU A 106 20.12 -20.66 14.27
C GLU A 106 20.07 -21.01 12.78
N GLU A 107 19.08 -21.80 12.36
CA GLU A 107 18.86 -22.10 10.92
C GLU A 107 18.37 -20.87 10.17
N LEU A 108 17.44 -20.13 10.74
CA LEU A 108 16.98 -18.84 10.17
C LEU A 108 18.12 -17.83 10.11
N ALA A 109 19.00 -17.77 11.12
CA ALA A 109 20.11 -16.84 11.18
C ALA A 109 21.17 -17.07 10.07
N ARG A 110 21.26 -18.30 9.52
CA ARG A 110 22.16 -18.62 8.40
C ARG A 110 21.66 -18.10 7.06
N HIS A 111 20.41 -17.66 6.99
CA HIS A 111 19.87 -17.05 5.77
C HIS A 111 20.63 -15.76 5.44
N SER A 112 20.83 -15.51 4.15
CA SER A 112 21.45 -14.26 3.67
C SER A 112 20.41 -13.13 3.71
N TRP A 113 20.22 -12.57 4.90
CA TRP A 113 19.30 -11.45 5.08
C TRP A 113 19.79 -10.22 4.31
N PRO A 114 18.91 -9.50 3.60
CA PRO A 114 19.29 -8.29 2.88
C PRO A 114 19.69 -7.16 3.83
N THR A 115 20.41 -6.19 3.29
CA THR A 115 20.72 -4.94 3.98
C THR A 115 20.19 -3.75 3.16
N PRO A 116 19.89 -2.60 3.78
CA PRO A 116 19.52 -1.38 3.05
C PRO A 116 20.63 -0.86 2.11
N ASP A 117 21.87 -1.37 2.20
CA ASP A 117 22.95 -1.08 1.24
C ASP A 117 22.63 -1.53 -0.18
N PHE A 118 21.64 -2.40 -0.35
CA PHE A 118 21.13 -2.79 -1.67
C PHE A 118 20.35 -1.69 -2.38
N PHE A 119 20.16 -0.53 -1.71
CA PHE A 119 19.39 0.59 -2.24
C PHE A 119 20.16 1.90 -2.17
N ASP A 120 20.25 2.58 -3.30
CA ASP A 120 20.81 3.93 -3.41
C ASP A 120 19.70 4.96 -3.21
N HIS A 121 19.60 5.48 -1.99
CA HIS A 121 18.62 6.51 -1.61
C HIS A 121 18.98 7.91 -2.13
N SER A 122 20.21 8.14 -2.60
CA SER A 122 20.67 9.47 -3.04
C SER A 122 19.85 10.03 -4.21
N VAL A 123 19.27 9.15 -5.03
CA VAL A 123 18.43 9.52 -6.19
C VAL A 123 17.07 10.09 -5.78
N MET A 124 16.57 9.76 -4.58
CA MET A 124 15.22 10.11 -4.14
C MET A 124 15.04 11.62 -3.95
N ARG A 125 16.10 12.33 -3.60
CA ARG A 125 16.03 13.79 -3.43
C ARG A 125 15.64 14.51 -4.73
N ALA A 126 16.28 14.16 -5.83
CA ALA A 126 15.96 14.74 -7.14
C ALA A 126 14.52 14.40 -7.57
N GLN A 127 14.02 13.22 -7.19
CA GLN A 127 12.62 12.83 -7.41
C GLN A 127 11.68 13.72 -6.60
N CYS A 128 11.98 14.02 -5.32
CA CYS A 128 11.18 14.96 -4.51
C CYS A 128 11.16 16.37 -5.12
N GLU A 129 12.31 16.86 -5.58
CA GLU A 129 12.46 18.18 -6.17
C GLU A 129 11.71 18.33 -7.53
N ARG A 130 11.45 17.22 -8.22
CA ARG A 130 10.65 17.16 -9.46
C ARG A 130 9.17 17.49 -9.23
N TYR A 131 8.64 17.22 -8.03
CA TYR A 131 7.21 17.34 -7.72
C TYR A 131 6.94 18.33 -6.58
N PRO A 132 7.32 19.63 -6.70
CA PRO A 132 7.26 20.61 -5.60
C PRO A 132 5.83 20.88 -5.12
N GLU A 133 4.84 20.69 -5.99
CA GLU A 133 3.43 21.00 -5.71
C GLU A 133 2.62 19.78 -5.24
N HIS A 134 3.12 18.55 -5.45
CA HIS A 134 2.39 17.32 -5.16
C HIS A 134 2.73 16.76 -3.78
N ALA A 135 1.83 15.97 -3.21
CA ALA A 135 2.15 15.10 -2.09
C ALA A 135 3.00 13.92 -2.59
N ILE A 136 4.07 13.64 -1.86
CA ILE A 136 5.03 12.61 -2.25
C ILE A 136 4.88 11.43 -1.31
N LEU A 137 4.67 10.26 -1.89
CA LEU A 137 4.52 8.98 -1.22
C LEU A 137 5.75 8.11 -1.50
N TYR A 138 6.33 7.54 -0.44
CA TYR A 138 7.28 6.44 -0.51
C TYR A 138 6.59 5.14 -0.07
N GLU A 139 6.54 4.14 -0.95
CA GLU A 139 6.00 2.81 -0.68
C GLU A 139 7.18 1.88 -0.42
N GLY A 140 7.47 1.57 0.85
CA GLY A 140 8.78 1.03 1.21
C GLY A 140 8.78 -0.30 1.97
N SER A 141 7.66 -0.76 2.55
CA SER A 141 7.69 -1.91 3.44
C SER A 141 6.52 -2.89 3.29
N ASP A 142 6.76 -4.11 3.78
CA ASP A 142 5.76 -5.16 3.94
C ASP A 142 6.19 -6.04 5.12
N LEU A 143 5.57 -5.79 6.28
CA LEU A 143 5.93 -6.43 7.55
C LEU A 143 5.15 -7.71 7.86
N PHE A 144 4.17 -8.09 7.02
CA PHE A 144 3.40 -9.32 7.25
C PHE A 144 3.33 -10.21 6.01
N THR A 145 2.92 -9.68 4.87
CA THR A 145 2.72 -10.51 3.66
C THR A 145 4.04 -11.07 3.15
N ARG A 146 5.09 -10.26 3.08
CA ARG A 146 6.40 -10.70 2.63
C ARG A 146 7.07 -11.71 3.58
N PRO A 147 7.05 -11.56 4.92
CA PRO A 147 7.39 -12.62 5.87
C PRO A 147 6.62 -13.93 5.65
N CYS A 148 5.30 -13.84 5.42
CA CYS A 148 4.46 -15.00 5.10
C CYS A 148 4.92 -15.70 3.82
N ILE A 149 5.27 -14.94 2.78
CA ILE A 149 5.79 -15.51 1.52
C ILE A 149 7.16 -16.17 1.74
N LEU A 150 8.06 -15.50 2.46
CA LEU A 150 9.42 -16.00 2.70
C LEU A 150 9.40 -17.31 3.52
N ARG A 151 8.62 -17.36 4.61
CA ARG A 151 8.55 -18.52 5.50
C ARG A 151 7.63 -19.62 4.97
N GLY A 152 6.71 -19.28 4.06
CA GLY A 152 5.48 -20.00 3.76
C GLY A 152 4.39 -19.61 4.77
N MET A 153 3.25 -19.14 4.27
CA MET A 153 2.17 -18.61 5.11
C MET A 153 1.74 -19.60 6.22
N GLU A 154 1.49 -20.85 5.85
CA GLU A 154 1.11 -21.89 6.81
C GLU A 154 2.17 -22.07 7.90
N ASN A 155 3.47 -22.15 7.53
CA ASN A 155 4.56 -22.30 8.48
C ASN A 155 4.68 -21.09 9.42
N LEU A 156 4.55 -19.86 8.92
CA LEU A 156 4.63 -18.67 9.76
C LEU A 156 3.47 -18.61 10.75
N LEU A 157 2.26 -18.94 10.30
CA LEU A 157 1.09 -19.00 11.20
C LEU A 157 1.20 -20.09 12.26
N LEU A 158 1.77 -21.24 11.91
CA LEU A 158 2.08 -22.32 12.88
C LEU A 158 3.20 -21.88 13.84
N ASP A 159 4.25 -21.23 13.35
CA ASP A 159 5.33 -20.71 14.19
C ASP A 159 4.81 -19.71 15.23
N MET A 160 3.85 -18.84 14.89
CA MET A 160 3.22 -17.94 15.86
C MET A 160 2.56 -18.67 17.03
N VAL A 161 2.15 -19.93 16.87
CA VAL A 161 1.46 -20.71 17.92
C VAL A 161 2.41 -21.68 18.61
N GLU A 162 3.25 -22.38 17.85
CA GLU A 162 4.05 -23.50 18.33
C GLU A 162 5.50 -23.11 18.63
N ARG A 163 6.04 -22.12 17.94
CA ARG A 163 7.46 -21.69 17.99
C ARG A 163 7.58 -20.18 17.83
N PRO A 164 6.98 -19.39 18.74
CA PRO A 164 6.88 -17.92 18.60
C PRO A 164 8.23 -17.23 18.39
N GLU A 165 9.32 -17.81 18.89
CA GLU A 165 10.68 -17.30 18.70
C GLU A 165 11.11 -17.25 17.24
N LEU A 166 10.63 -18.19 16.38
CA LEU A 166 10.93 -18.18 14.94
C LEU A 166 10.16 -17.03 14.26
N ALA A 167 8.89 -16.87 14.57
CA ALA A 167 8.07 -15.79 14.03
C ALA A 167 8.64 -14.42 14.45
N HIS A 168 8.95 -14.22 15.72
CA HIS A 168 9.55 -12.98 16.20
C HIS A 168 10.90 -12.69 15.54
N PHE A 169 11.74 -13.71 15.34
CA PHE A 169 13.03 -13.54 14.66
C PHE A 169 12.85 -13.02 13.23
N ILE A 170 11.90 -13.59 12.48
CA ILE A 170 11.60 -13.16 11.11
C ILE A 170 11.07 -11.73 11.11
N PHE A 171 10.06 -11.40 11.91
CA PHE A 171 9.51 -10.05 12.00
C PHE A 171 10.57 -9.01 12.42
N GLU A 172 11.48 -9.37 13.34
CA GLU A 172 12.58 -8.50 13.73
C GLU A 172 13.52 -8.19 12.56
N LYS A 173 13.86 -9.19 11.73
CA LYS A 173 14.72 -8.99 10.55
C LYS A 173 14.09 -8.04 9.53
N PHE A 174 12.82 -8.22 9.23
CA PHE A 174 12.10 -7.33 8.33
C PHE A 174 11.97 -5.91 8.91
N THR A 175 11.62 -5.80 10.18
CA THR A 175 11.45 -4.50 10.84
C THR A 175 12.76 -3.73 10.92
N ALA A 176 13.85 -4.36 11.30
CA ALA A 176 15.17 -3.74 11.36
C ALA A 176 15.58 -3.20 9.98
N PHE A 177 15.38 -4.00 8.93
CA PHE A 177 15.66 -3.57 7.56
C PHE A 177 14.81 -2.35 7.17
N TYR A 178 13.49 -2.40 7.32
CA TYR A 178 12.61 -1.31 6.88
C TYR A 178 12.75 -0.04 7.72
N CYS A 179 13.01 -0.15 9.01
CA CYS A 179 13.31 1.02 9.85
C CYS A 179 14.61 1.73 9.40
N GLU A 180 15.65 0.97 9.07
CA GLU A 180 16.91 1.55 8.58
C GLU A 180 16.74 2.13 7.17
N ASP A 181 16.04 1.41 6.27
CA ASP A 181 15.73 1.88 4.91
C ASP A 181 14.97 3.22 4.93
N LEU A 182 13.89 3.30 5.73
CA LEU A 182 13.13 4.52 5.90
C LEU A 182 13.98 5.65 6.50
N THR A 183 14.86 5.35 7.47
CA THR A 183 15.77 6.34 8.05
C THR A 183 16.70 6.93 6.99
N ARG A 184 17.29 6.08 6.15
CA ARG A 184 18.15 6.51 5.03
C ARG A 184 17.38 7.34 4.00
N ALA A 185 16.14 6.97 3.68
CA ALA A 185 15.27 7.73 2.78
C ALA A 185 14.95 9.12 3.34
N LEU A 186 14.63 9.23 4.64
CA LEU A 186 14.39 10.50 5.33
C LEU A 186 15.61 11.42 5.30
N GLU A 187 16.78 10.87 5.53
CA GLU A 187 18.05 11.61 5.50
C GLU A 187 18.39 12.07 4.08
N ALA A 188 18.36 11.16 3.10
CA ALA A 188 18.69 11.43 1.70
C ALA A 188 17.78 12.49 1.08
N THR A 189 16.49 12.45 1.38
CA THR A 189 15.50 13.41 0.86
C THR A 189 15.44 14.69 1.68
N ARG A 190 16.11 14.77 2.83
CA ARG A 190 15.95 15.85 3.83
C ARG A 190 14.49 16.02 4.25
N ARG A 191 13.80 14.92 4.47
CA ARG A 191 12.36 14.86 4.80
C ARG A 191 11.49 15.48 3.70
N GLY A 192 11.84 15.25 2.45
CA GLY A 192 11.18 15.84 1.28
C GLY A 192 9.87 15.17 0.87
N PHE A 193 9.52 13.99 1.43
CA PHE A 193 8.25 13.30 1.20
C PHE A 193 7.31 13.41 2.41
N GLN A 194 6.02 13.23 2.19
CA GLN A 194 4.97 13.47 3.18
C GLN A 194 4.28 12.20 3.66
N LEU A 195 4.26 11.17 2.84
CA LEU A 195 3.53 9.93 3.09
C LEU A 195 4.48 8.73 2.96
N TYR A 196 4.31 7.76 3.84
CA TYR A 196 4.98 6.46 3.77
C TYR A 196 3.93 5.36 3.81
N CYS A 197 3.99 4.40 2.88
CA CYS A 197 3.05 3.29 2.82
C CYS A 197 3.72 1.97 3.19
N GLU A 198 3.07 1.23 4.04
CA GLU A 198 3.38 -0.13 4.44
C GLU A 198 2.30 -1.08 3.93
N TRP A 199 2.71 -2.23 3.37
CA TRP A 199 1.84 -3.19 2.69
C TRP A 199 1.73 -4.47 3.49
N SER A 200 0.67 -4.62 4.30
CA SER A 200 0.44 -5.82 5.12
C SER A 200 -1.02 -6.25 5.08
N ASP A 201 -1.32 -7.32 4.37
CA ASP A 201 -2.68 -7.85 4.29
C ASP A 201 -3.01 -8.72 5.51
N PHE A 202 -3.86 -8.21 6.39
CA PHE A 202 -4.33 -8.93 7.57
C PHE A 202 -5.73 -9.55 7.40
N GLY A 203 -6.40 -9.26 6.28
CA GLY A 203 -7.78 -9.66 6.02
C GLY A 203 -7.97 -10.55 4.80
N THR A 204 -9.03 -11.34 4.87
CA THR A 204 -9.67 -11.98 3.73
C THR A 204 -10.97 -11.25 3.40
N GLN A 205 -11.71 -11.67 2.39
CA GLN A 205 -13.06 -11.12 2.11
C GLN A 205 -14.04 -11.28 3.28
N GLN A 206 -13.84 -12.27 4.16
CA GLN A 206 -14.80 -12.67 5.19
C GLN A 206 -14.35 -12.35 6.63
N GLY A 207 -13.06 -12.17 6.88
CA GLY A 207 -12.52 -11.93 8.22
C GLY A 207 -11.01 -11.83 8.23
N LEU A 208 -10.44 -11.78 9.43
CA LEU A 208 -9.01 -11.68 9.64
C LEU A 208 -8.28 -13.01 9.33
N LEU A 209 -7.03 -12.90 8.87
CA LEU A 209 -6.11 -14.04 8.69
C LEU A 209 -5.60 -14.57 10.03
N ILE A 210 -5.42 -13.69 11.03
CA ILE A 210 -4.98 -14.01 12.39
C ILE A 210 -5.90 -13.32 13.39
N SER A 211 -6.01 -13.87 14.60
CA SER A 211 -6.83 -13.27 15.64
C SER A 211 -6.27 -11.91 16.12
N VAL A 212 -7.15 -11.05 16.66
CA VAL A 212 -6.71 -9.75 17.21
C VAL A 212 -5.62 -9.89 18.28
N PRO A 213 -5.69 -10.86 19.24
CA PRO A 213 -4.59 -11.11 20.18
C PRO A 213 -3.26 -11.47 19.48
N MET A 214 -3.28 -12.34 18.49
CA MET A 214 -2.07 -12.69 17.72
C MET A 214 -1.53 -11.48 16.96
N TRP A 215 -2.40 -10.66 16.35
CA TRP A 215 -1.97 -9.45 15.69
C TRP A 215 -1.28 -8.48 16.66
N ARG A 216 -1.83 -8.32 17.87
CA ARG A 216 -1.24 -7.47 18.93
C ARG A 216 0.12 -7.97 19.40
N GLU A 217 0.34 -9.27 19.43
CA GLU A 217 1.60 -9.88 19.83
C GLU A 217 2.65 -9.83 18.71
N PHE A 218 2.29 -10.27 17.51
CA PHE A 218 3.25 -10.54 16.43
C PHE A 218 3.38 -9.42 15.38
N CYS A 219 2.42 -8.48 15.29
CA CYS A 219 2.45 -7.44 14.26
C CYS A 219 2.53 -6.04 14.85
N ALA A 220 1.72 -5.71 15.86
CA ALA A 220 1.63 -4.38 16.41
C ALA A 220 2.98 -3.79 16.90
N PRO A 221 3.84 -4.52 17.65
CA PRO A 221 5.11 -3.98 18.13
C PRO A 221 6.08 -3.60 17.01
N TYR A 222 6.07 -4.37 15.93
CA TYR A 222 6.92 -4.17 14.77
C TYR A 222 6.45 -3.02 13.90
N LEU A 223 5.16 -2.95 13.61
CA LEU A 223 4.53 -1.82 12.92
C LEU A 223 4.75 -0.51 13.71
N LYS A 224 4.56 -0.55 15.04
CA LYS A 224 4.75 0.63 15.89
C LYS A 224 6.16 1.21 15.78
N ARG A 225 7.20 0.38 15.74
CA ARG A 225 8.58 0.81 15.55
C ARG A 225 8.76 1.55 14.22
N LEU A 226 8.19 1.01 13.14
CA LEU A 226 8.27 1.64 11.82
C LEU A 226 7.48 2.95 11.78
N ILE A 227 6.29 2.98 12.39
CA ILE A 227 5.48 4.20 12.55
C ILE A 227 6.25 5.28 13.31
N ASP A 228 6.96 4.91 14.38
CA ASP A 228 7.76 5.85 15.17
C ASP A 228 8.90 6.48 14.37
N VAL A 229 9.59 5.69 13.53
CA VAL A 229 10.59 6.22 12.58
C VAL A 229 9.94 7.18 11.59
N CYS A 230 8.80 6.81 11.01
CA CYS A 230 8.03 7.62 10.08
C CYS A 230 7.65 8.98 10.70
N HIS A 231 7.03 8.95 11.87
CA HIS A 231 6.58 10.15 12.59
C HIS A 231 7.74 11.03 13.07
N SER A 232 8.88 10.44 13.48
CA SER A 232 10.08 11.21 13.83
C SER A 232 10.62 12.02 12.65
N GLY A 233 10.37 11.53 11.42
CA GLY A 233 10.65 12.23 10.17
C GLY A 233 9.64 13.32 9.82
N GLY A 234 8.50 13.41 10.53
CA GLY A 234 7.39 14.30 10.20
C GLY A 234 6.53 13.78 9.04
N VAL A 235 6.64 12.51 8.69
CA VAL A 235 5.94 11.84 7.61
C VAL A 235 4.71 11.12 8.16
N LYS A 236 3.63 11.06 7.38
CA LYS A 236 2.38 10.39 7.72
C LYS A 236 2.40 8.93 7.28
N PHE A 237 1.93 8.03 8.15
CA PHE A 237 1.95 6.60 7.92
C PHE A 237 0.64 6.11 7.31
N MET A 238 0.72 5.51 6.13
CA MET A 238 -0.38 4.83 5.45
C MET A 238 -0.19 3.32 5.64
N LEU A 239 -1.21 2.65 6.16
CA LEU A 239 -1.25 1.20 6.24
C LEU A 239 -2.13 0.65 5.13
N HIS A 240 -1.53 -0.10 4.23
CA HIS A 240 -2.27 -0.91 3.26
C HIS A 240 -2.63 -2.26 3.88
N SER A 241 -3.92 -2.56 3.92
CA SER A 241 -4.41 -3.88 4.30
C SER A 241 -5.76 -4.16 3.66
N CYS A 242 -5.78 -5.08 2.70
CA CYS A 242 -7.00 -5.54 2.06
C CYS A 242 -7.89 -6.37 2.99
N GLY A 243 -9.17 -6.49 2.63
CA GLY A 243 -10.10 -7.42 3.26
C GLY A 243 -10.92 -6.86 4.43
N ALA A 244 -11.52 -7.78 5.17
CA ALA A 244 -12.45 -7.52 6.27
C ALA A 244 -11.68 -7.23 7.57
N ILE A 245 -11.03 -6.07 7.67
CA ILE A 245 -10.09 -5.69 8.74
C ILE A 245 -10.69 -4.76 9.81
N ARG A 246 -12.00 -4.47 9.74
CA ARG A 246 -12.64 -3.52 10.68
C ARG A 246 -12.31 -3.77 12.15
N GLN A 247 -12.15 -5.03 12.56
CA GLN A 247 -11.83 -5.38 13.95
C GLN A 247 -10.45 -4.88 14.40
N LEU A 248 -9.51 -4.66 13.48
CA LEU A 248 -8.16 -4.15 13.76
C LEU A 248 -8.07 -2.62 13.70
N VAL A 249 -9.07 -1.92 13.15
CA VAL A 249 -9.00 -0.45 13.00
C VAL A 249 -8.76 0.28 14.32
N PRO A 250 -9.39 -0.09 15.44
CA PRO A 250 -9.05 0.53 16.74
C PRO A 250 -7.59 0.34 17.14
N ASP A 251 -7.01 -0.82 16.87
CA ASP A 251 -5.60 -1.10 17.16
C ASP A 251 -4.66 -0.34 16.20
N PHE A 252 -5.01 -0.22 14.92
CA PHE A 252 -4.27 0.61 13.95
C PHE A 252 -4.18 2.07 14.41
N ILE A 253 -5.32 2.63 14.85
CA ILE A 253 -5.35 3.98 15.43
C ILE A 253 -4.47 4.07 16.69
N ALA A 254 -4.56 3.08 17.57
CA ALA A 254 -3.80 3.06 18.82
C ALA A 254 -2.28 3.03 18.63
N ILE A 255 -1.79 2.38 17.58
CA ILE A 255 -0.34 2.34 17.25
C ILE A 255 0.11 3.55 16.41
N GLY A 256 -0.82 4.39 15.91
CA GLY A 256 -0.51 5.63 15.21
C GLY A 256 -0.62 5.59 13.69
N VAL A 257 -1.40 4.69 13.11
CA VAL A 257 -1.73 4.75 11.67
C VAL A 257 -2.51 6.04 11.38
N ASP A 258 -2.06 6.82 10.41
CA ASP A 258 -2.71 8.07 9.97
C ASP A 258 -3.72 7.84 8.84
N ILE A 259 -3.43 6.89 7.93
CA ILE A 259 -4.22 6.63 6.73
C ILE A 259 -4.45 5.13 6.59
N LEU A 260 -5.70 4.72 6.40
CA LEU A 260 -6.06 3.34 6.08
C LEU A 260 -6.31 3.18 4.57
N ASP A 261 -5.55 2.32 3.94
CA ASP A 261 -5.60 1.95 2.52
C ASP A 261 -5.73 0.42 2.37
N PRO A 262 -6.55 -0.10 1.48
CA PRO A 262 -7.71 0.58 0.90
C PRO A 262 -8.95 0.39 1.76
N ILE A 263 -9.96 1.21 1.51
CA ILE A 263 -11.29 0.83 1.94
C ILE A 263 -11.86 -0.13 0.90
N GLN A 264 -11.74 -1.42 1.16
CA GLN A 264 -12.24 -2.47 0.27
C GLN A 264 -13.73 -2.73 0.55
N VAL A 265 -14.59 -1.98 -0.12
CA VAL A 265 -16.04 -1.92 0.15
C VAL A 265 -16.77 -3.24 -0.01
N ALA A 266 -16.25 -4.17 -0.82
CA ALA A 266 -16.81 -5.49 -1.03
C ALA A 266 -16.51 -6.47 0.14
N ALA A 267 -15.55 -6.15 1.01
CA ALA A 267 -15.19 -6.99 2.13
C ALA A 267 -16.19 -6.84 3.29
N ARG A 268 -16.39 -7.93 4.03
CA ARG A 268 -17.36 -7.98 5.12
C ARG A 268 -17.08 -6.91 6.20
N GLY A 269 -18.08 -6.10 6.50
CA GLY A 269 -18.00 -5.07 7.56
C GLY A 269 -17.25 -3.81 7.17
N MET A 270 -16.80 -3.68 5.92
CA MET A 270 -16.06 -2.52 5.42
C MET A 270 -16.98 -1.48 4.75
N ASP A 271 -18.22 -1.36 5.21
CA ASP A 271 -19.14 -0.34 4.69
C ASP A 271 -18.64 1.08 5.01
N PRO A 272 -18.58 1.98 4.01
CA PRO A 272 -18.00 3.31 4.18
C PRO A 272 -18.68 4.18 5.21
N ALA A 273 -20.01 4.12 5.29
CA ALA A 273 -20.78 4.94 6.23
C ALA A 273 -20.54 4.52 7.69
N GLY A 274 -20.42 3.22 7.94
CA GLY A 274 -20.06 2.68 9.25
C GLY A 274 -18.64 3.04 9.66
N LEU A 275 -17.67 2.93 8.75
CA LEU A 275 -16.28 3.30 8.99
C LEU A 275 -16.15 4.81 9.29
N GLN A 276 -16.79 5.66 8.48
CA GLN A 276 -16.77 7.11 8.70
C GLN A 276 -17.41 7.51 10.02
N ARG A 277 -18.53 6.89 10.41
CA ARG A 277 -19.22 7.18 11.67
C ARG A 277 -18.37 6.80 12.88
N GLU A 278 -17.63 5.69 12.81
CA GLU A 278 -16.90 5.12 13.94
C GLU A 278 -15.46 5.64 14.07
N PHE A 279 -14.80 5.92 12.94
CA PHE A 279 -13.37 6.21 12.91
C PHE A 279 -12.99 7.49 12.15
N GLY A 280 -13.92 8.14 11.47
CA GLY A 280 -13.62 9.28 10.59
C GLY A 280 -13.17 10.55 11.31
N ASP A 281 -13.21 10.59 12.64
CA ASP A 281 -12.63 11.64 13.48
C ASP A 281 -11.19 11.35 13.93
N LYS A 282 -10.64 10.20 13.56
CA LYS A 282 -9.31 9.70 14.00
C LYS A 282 -8.42 9.19 12.88
N LEU A 283 -8.99 8.84 11.72
CA LEU A 283 -8.30 8.13 10.65
C LEU A 283 -8.70 8.70 9.28
N CYS A 284 -7.72 8.99 8.44
CA CYS A 284 -7.94 9.30 7.05
C CYS A 284 -8.17 7.99 6.26
N PHE A 285 -9.15 7.99 5.37
CA PHE A 285 -9.45 6.85 4.51
C PHE A 285 -8.90 7.07 3.10
N HIS A 286 -8.40 6.00 2.50
CA HIS A 286 -7.89 5.99 1.14
C HIS A 286 -8.53 4.86 0.33
N GLY A 287 -8.81 5.06 -0.96
CA GLY A 287 -9.39 4.02 -1.80
C GLY A 287 -10.91 4.10 -1.92
N GLY A 288 -11.59 2.97 -1.83
CA GLY A 288 -13.06 2.88 -1.75
C GLY A 288 -13.80 2.79 -3.08
N VAL A 289 -13.12 2.93 -4.24
CA VAL A 289 -13.75 2.63 -5.53
C VAL A 289 -13.49 1.17 -5.88
N ASP A 290 -14.56 0.39 -6.00
CA ASP A 290 -14.48 -1.06 -6.15
C ASP A 290 -13.84 -1.48 -7.47
N THR A 291 -12.76 -2.26 -7.38
CA THR A 291 -11.99 -2.81 -8.49
C THR A 291 -12.41 -4.23 -8.89
N GLN A 292 -13.38 -4.83 -8.18
CA GLN A 292 -13.82 -6.19 -8.45
C GLN A 292 -15.09 -6.24 -9.32
N THR A 293 -15.95 -5.24 -9.21
CA THR A 293 -17.22 -5.19 -9.94
C THR A 293 -17.48 -3.84 -10.60
N THR A 294 -17.40 -2.73 -9.86
CA THR A 294 -17.80 -1.42 -10.37
C THR A 294 -16.88 -0.92 -11.48
N LEU A 295 -15.55 -0.92 -11.27
CA LEU A 295 -14.60 -0.46 -12.27
C LEU A 295 -14.53 -1.38 -13.50
N PRO A 296 -14.42 -2.72 -13.39
CA PRO A 296 -14.31 -3.57 -14.57
C PRO A 296 -15.62 -3.78 -15.32
N PHE A 297 -16.77 -3.83 -14.65
CA PHE A 297 -18.02 -4.28 -15.24
C PHE A 297 -19.17 -3.27 -15.21
N GLY A 298 -19.01 -2.14 -14.49
CA GLY A 298 -20.00 -1.07 -14.46
C GLY A 298 -19.96 -0.20 -15.70
N THR A 299 -20.99 0.62 -15.88
CA THR A 299 -20.99 1.71 -16.85
C THR A 299 -20.23 2.92 -16.31
N PRO A 300 -19.75 3.85 -17.16
CA PRO A 300 -19.13 5.09 -16.70
C PRO A 300 -20.01 5.90 -15.74
N GLU A 301 -21.35 5.89 -15.89
CA GLU A 301 -22.24 6.62 -14.99
C GLU A 301 -22.37 5.92 -13.62
N GLU A 302 -22.37 4.59 -13.58
CA GLU A 302 -22.32 3.85 -12.32
C GLU A 302 -21.01 4.11 -11.56
N VAL A 303 -19.88 4.20 -12.27
CA VAL A 303 -18.59 4.59 -11.68
C VAL A 303 -18.66 6.00 -11.12
N ARG A 304 -19.17 7.00 -11.89
CA ARG A 304 -19.36 8.38 -11.39
C ARG A 304 -20.29 8.40 -10.15
N GLY A 305 -21.35 7.58 -10.16
CA GLY A 305 -22.25 7.42 -9.02
C GLY A 305 -21.54 6.91 -7.78
N ALA A 306 -20.72 5.87 -7.93
CA ALA A 306 -19.92 5.30 -6.86
C ALA A 306 -18.92 6.31 -6.29
N VAL A 307 -18.23 7.08 -7.15
CA VAL A 307 -17.30 8.13 -6.70
C VAL A 307 -18.03 9.22 -5.92
N ARG A 308 -19.17 9.73 -6.42
CA ARG A 308 -19.98 10.72 -5.71
C ARG A 308 -20.41 10.23 -4.33
N ASP A 309 -20.81 8.97 -4.23
CA ASP A 309 -21.17 8.35 -2.95
C ASP A 309 -19.97 8.25 -2.00
N ARG A 310 -18.78 7.86 -2.49
CA ARG A 310 -17.56 7.82 -1.66
C ARG A 310 -17.18 9.21 -1.15
N VAL A 311 -17.17 10.21 -2.02
CA VAL A 311 -16.87 11.61 -1.66
C VAL A 311 -17.88 12.12 -0.63
N ALA A 312 -19.17 11.88 -0.83
CA ALA A 312 -20.22 12.30 0.10
C ALA A 312 -20.16 11.56 1.44
N THR A 313 -19.74 10.30 1.46
CA THR A 313 -19.72 9.47 2.66
C THR A 313 -18.41 9.60 3.42
N LEU A 314 -17.28 9.27 2.79
CA LEU A 314 -15.97 9.27 3.45
C LEU A 314 -15.36 10.66 3.53
N GLY A 315 -15.66 11.55 2.56
CA GLY A 315 -15.13 12.91 2.47
C GLY A 315 -15.95 13.98 3.20
N ALA A 316 -17.09 13.63 3.80
CA ALA A 316 -18.07 14.57 4.37
C ALA A 316 -17.50 15.56 5.41
N ARG A 317 -16.36 15.23 6.03
CA ARG A 317 -15.69 16.05 7.07
C ARG A 317 -14.20 16.24 6.79
N GLY A 318 -13.74 16.05 5.55
CA GLY A 318 -12.34 15.80 5.25
C GLY A 318 -11.98 14.34 5.56
N GLY A 319 -10.70 14.01 5.64
CA GLY A 319 -10.28 12.65 6.03
C GLY A 319 -10.45 11.59 4.93
N TYR A 320 -10.45 11.99 3.65
CA TYR A 320 -10.59 11.05 2.55
C TYR A 320 -9.70 11.41 1.36
N ILE A 321 -9.06 10.39 0.77
CA ILE A 321 -8.32 10.45 -0.48
C ILE A 321 -8.97 9.46 -1.45
N LEU A 322 -9.51 9.96 -2.56
CA LEU A 322 -10.12 9.11 -3.58
C LEU A 322 -9.04 8.27 -4.27
N ALA A 323 -9.23 6.96 -4.27
CA ALA A 323 -8.40 6.01 -5.01
C ALA A 323 -9.20 4.75 -5.36
N PRO A 324 -8.71 3.91 -6.28
CA PRO A 324 -9.26 2.57 -6.46
C PRO A 324 -9.01 1.71 -5.22
N GLY A 325 -9.87 0.72 -4.99
CA GLY A 325 -9.77 -0.20 -3.85
C GLY A 325 -8.59 -1.19 -3.92
N HIS A 326 -7.87 -1.21 -5.03
CA HIS A 326 -6.62 -1.93 -5.29
C HIS A 326 -6.05 -1.42 -6.62
N ASN A 327 -4.93 -1.94 -7.09
CA ASN A 327 -4.42 -1.65 -8.43
C ASN A 327 -5.49 -1.96 -9.49
N ILE A 328 -5.75 -1.00 -10.36
CA ILE A 328 -6.65 -1.19 -11.51
C ILE A 328 -6.01 -2.22 -12.45
N GLN A 329 -6.79 -3.23 -12.81
CA GLN A 329 -6.36 -4.34 -13.65
C GLN A 329 -6.66 -4.06 -15.14
N PRO A 330 -5.97 -4.74 -16.09
CA PRO A 330 -6.12 -4.51 -17.53
C PRO A 330 -7.50 -4.85 -18.11
N ASP A 331 -8.35 -5.56 -17.38
CA ASP A 331 -9.75 -5.85 -17.75
C ASP A 331 -10.69 -4.65 -17.53
N THR A 332 -10.21 -3.58 -16.88
CA THR A 332 -11.00 -2.38 -16.63
C THR A 332 -11.08 -1.51 -17.89
N PRO A 333 -12.29 -1.15 -18.39
CA PRO A 333 -12.45 -0.24 -19.51
C PRO A 333 -11.85 1.13 -19.20
N VAL A 334 -11.10 1.70 -20.15
CA VAL A 334 -10.46 3.02 -19.99
C VAL A 334 -11.50 4.12 -19.69
N GLU A 335 -12.69 4.01 -20.28
CA GLU A 335 -13.80 4.95 -20.06
C GLU A 335 -14.27 4.95 -18.60
N ASN A 336 -14.20 3.82 -17.92
CA ASN A 336 -14.52 3.70 -16.49
C ASN A 336 -13.44 4.34 -15.63
N ILE A 337 -12.16 4.17 -16.00
CA ILE A 337 -11.04 4.84 -15.32
C ILE A 337 -11.16 6.36 -15.48
N LEU A 338 -11.42 6.86 -16.67
CA LEU A 338 -11.64 8.28 -16.91
C LEU A 338 -12.85 8.80 -16.12
N ALA A 339 -13.97 8.06 -16.13
CA ALA A 339 -15.16 8.42 -15.38
C ALA A 339 -14.92 8.53 -13.87
N MET A 340 -14.00 7.75 -13.31
CA MET A 340 -13.62 7.84 -11.90
C MET A 340 -12.99 9.19 -11.55
N TYR A 341 -12.16 9.77 -12.44
CA TYR A 341 -11.42 11.00 -12.18
C TYR A 341 -12.06 12.26 -12.81
N GLU A 342 -13.05 12.11 -13.71
CA GLU A 342 -13.82 13.22 -14.28
C GLU A 342 -14.89 13.81 -13.34
N VAL A 343 -15.17 13.13 -12.25
CA VAL A 343 -16.17 13.60 -11.27
C VAL A 343 -15.69 14.87 -10.59
N GLU A 344 -16.58 15.87 -10.47
CA GLU A 344 -16.30 17.05 -9.66
C GLU A 344 -16.13 16.63 -8.20
N LEU A 345 -14.87 16.58 -7.74
CA LEU A 345 -14.47 16.09 -6.41
C LEU A 345 -14.77 17.09 -5.28
N ARG A 346 -15.58 18.13 -5.54
CA ARG A 346 -16.00 19.11 -4.54
C ARG A 346 -17.13 18.54 -3.69
N SER A 347 -16.98 18.60 -2.38
CA SER A 347 -18.10 18.39 -1.48
C SER A 347 -19.19 19.45 -1.78
N ARG A 348 -20.43 19.02 -2.02
CA ARG A 348 -21.57 19.94 -2.07
C ARG A 348 -21.83 20.45 -0.66
N GLY A 349 -21.10 21.48 -0.24
CA GLY A 349 -21.21 22.13 1.04
C GLY A 349 -21.16 23.62 0.86
N SER A 350 -22.30 24.22 0.59
CA SER A 350 -22.73 25.55 1.07
C SER A 350 -24.15 25.80 0.63
#